data_16e5c6cb90fceeb2545b197c28cab661
#
_entry.id   16e5c6cb90fceeb2545b197c28cab661
#
_cell.length_a   1.000
_cell.length_b   1.000
_cell.length_c   1.000
_cell.angle_alpha   90.00
_cell.angle_beta   90.00
_cell.angle_gamma   90.00
#
_symmetry.space_group_name_H-M   'P 1'
#
loop_
_entity.id
_entity.type
_entity.pdbx_description
1 polymer ?
#
loop_
_entity_poly.entity_id
_entity_poly.type
_entity_poly.pdbx_seq_one_letter_code
_entity_poly.pdbx_strand_id
1 'polypeptide(L)'
;MDEIMRRRVYGADHDDPDPGPRPGRVYRELVGGPLDGLLLDVTGWTEVALADGSALITEIGSYGAGGRAEYGPRSNEPYKWDWRGDTP
;
A
#
# COMPACT_ATOMS: atom_id res chain seq x y z
N MET A 1 12.69 16.35 7.55
CA MET A 1 11.32 15.83 7.36
C MET A 1 11.41 14.36 6.98
N ASP A 2 10.58 13.54 7.59
CA ASP A 2 10.54 12.12 7.32
C ASP A 2 10.10 11.87 5.87
N GLU A 3 10.82 11.01 5.17
CA GLU A 3 10.49 10.63 3.79
C GLU A 3 9.07 10.09 3.66
N ILE A 4 8.60 9.33 4.64
CA ILE A 4 7.25 8.76 4.65
C ILE A 4 6.17 9.84 4.55
N MET A 5 6.39 11.00 5.16
CA MET A 5 5.42 12.10 5.12
C MET A 5 5.22 12.70 3.74
N ARG A 6 6.08 12.38 2.79
CA ARG A 6 6.00 12.86 1.40
C ARG A 6 5.33 11.85 0.46
N ARG A 7 5.07 10.64 0.93
CA ARG A 7 4.49 9.59 0.09
C ARG A 7 2.99 9.76 -0.04
N ARG A 8 2.47 9.32 -1.18
CA ARG A 8 1.03 9.32 -1.40
C ARG A 8 0.39 8.10 -0.76
N VAL A 9 -0.85 8.25 -0.35
CA VAL A 9 -1.65 7.15 0.17
C VAL A 9 -2.37 6.47 -0.99
N TYR A 10 -2.33 5.13 -1.03
CA TYR A 10 -3.06 4.33 -2.00
C TYR A 10 -4.56 4.66 -1.95
N GLY A 11 -5.15 4.86 -3.12
CA GLY A 11 -6.56 5.20 -3.22
C GLY A 11 -6.88 6.69 -3.05
N ALA A 12 -5.87 7.54 -2.81
CA ALA A 12 -6.09 8.99 -2.73
C ALA A 12 -6.49 9.55 -4.09
N ASP A 13 -7.47 10.45 -4.09
CA ASP A 13 -7.96 11.09 -5.30
C ASP A 13 -6.87 11.99 -5.90
N HIS A 14 -6.81 12.06 -7.23
CA HIS A 14 -5.92 12.97 -7.94
C HIS A 14 -6.15 14.43 -7.56
N ASP A 15 -7.39 14.79 -7.27
CA ASP A 15 -7.77 16.15 -6.94
C ASP A 15 -7.60 16.48 -5.46
N ASP A 16 -7.19 15.50 -4.65
CA ASP A 16 -6.96 15.72 -3.24
C ASP A 16 -5.75 16.64 -3.06
N PRO A 17 -5.91 17.82 -2.44
CA PRO A 17 -4.78 18.74 -2.22
C PRO A 17 -3.76 18.17 -1.23
N ASP A 18 -4.14 17.17 -0.44
CA ASP A 18 -3.25 16.54 0.52
C ASP A 18 -3.35 15.01 0.42
N PRO A 19 -2.69 14.41 -0.59
CA PRO A 19 -2.75 12.95 -0.78
C PRO A 19 -1.84 12.18 0.17
N GLY A 20 -1.12 12.85 1.06
CA GLY A 20 -0.16 12.24 1.98
C GLY A 20 -0.81 11.66 3.22
N PRO A 21 0.01 11.08 4.11
CA PRO A 21 -0.49 10.48 5.34
C PRO A 21 -1.08 11.53 6.28
N ARG A 22 -2.06 11.10 7.08
CA ARG A 22 -2.76 11.97 8.03
C ARG A 22 -2.52 11.50 9.45
N PRO A 23 -2.52 12.42 10.44
CA PRO A 23 -2.35 12.05 11.84
C PRO A 23 -3.48 11.13 12.32
N GLY A 24 -3.17 10.23 13.24
CA GLY A 24 -4.13 9.31 13.81
C GLY A 24 -4.45 8.08 12.96
N ARG A 25 -3.82 7.93 11.80
CA ARG A 25 -4.00 6.77 10.93
C ARG A 25 -2.77 5.86 10.99
N VAL A 26 -2.97 4.59 10.66
CA VAL A 26 -1.90 3.60 10.63
C VAL A 26 -1.63 3.20 9.18
N TYR A 27 -0.36 3.22 8.77
CA TYR A 27 0.02 2.95 7.38
C TYR A 27 1.03 1.82 7.27
N ARG A 28 1.07 1.21 6.09
CA ARG A 28 2.14 0.30 5.66
C ARG A 28 2.75 0.83 4.38
N GLU A 29 4.07 0.76 4.27
CA GLU A 29 4.80 1.21 3.08
C GLU A 29 4.82 0.08 2.05
N LEU A 30 4.35 0.34 0.83
CA LEU A 30 4.37 -0.63 -0.26
C LEU A 30 5.71 -0.54 -0.99
N VAL A 31 6.39 -1.67 -1.12
CA VAL A 31 7.75 -1.76 -1.68
C VAL A 31 7.75 -2.71 -2.86
N GLY A 32 8.25 -2.22 -4.00
CA GLY A 32 8.30 -2.99 -5.24
C GLY A 32 6.96 -3.03 -5.97
N GLY A 33 6.97 -3.56 -7.18
CA GLY A 33 5.78 -3.73 -8.00
C GLY A 33 5.11 -2.43 -8.42
N PRO A 34 3.87 -2.52 -8.92
CA PRO A 34 3.20 -1.36 -9.51
C PRO A 34 2.83 -0.25 -8.53
N LEU A 35 2.73 -0.56 -7.24
CA LEU A 35 2.35 0.41 -6.22
C LEU A 35 3.53 0.83 -5.33
N ASP A 36 4.75 0.58 -5.79
CA ASP A 36 5.96 0.94 -5.05
C ASP A 36 5.94 2.40 -4.62
N GLY A 37 6.25 2.65 -3.36
CA GLY A 37 6.35 3.99 -2.81
C GLY A 37 5.05 4.54 -2.23
N LEU A 38 3.92 3.88 -2.45
CA LEU A 38 2.66 4.30 -1.85
C LEU A 38 2.53 3.81 -0.42
N LEU A 39 1.66 4.47 0.35
CA LEU A 39 1.29 4.04 1.69
C LEU A 39 -0.11 3.43 1.65
N LEU A 40 -0.29 2.31 2.33
CA LEU A 40 -1.60 1.69 2.49
C LEU A 40 -2.13 2.01 3.89
N ASP A 41 -3.31 2.61 3.95
CA ASP A 41 -3.98 2.89 5.22
C ASP A 41 -4.59 1.58 5.75
N VAL A 42 -4.06 1.12 6.87
CA VAL A 42 -4.51 -0.13 7.52
C VAL A 42 -5.15 0.14 8.88
N THR A 43 -5.58 1.37 9.11
CA THR A 43 -6.23 1.75 10.37
C THR A 43 -7.43 0.84 10.65
N GLY A 44 -7.44 0.24 11.83
CA GLY A 44 -8.54 -0.64 12.22
C GLY A 44 -8.43 -2.09 11.75
N TRP A 45 -7.40 -2.42 10.98
CA TRP A 45 -7.20 -3.81 10.53
C TRP A 45 -6.81 -4.70 11.72
N THR A 46 -7.27 -5.95 11.70
CA THR A 46 -6.89 -6.95 12.71
C THR A 46 -5.45 -7.41 12.50
N GLU A 47 -4.86 -8.02 13.54
CA GLU A 47 -3.52 -8.60 13.41
C GLU A 47 -3.46 -9.71 12.35
N VAL A 48 -4.53 -10.48 12.22
CA VAL A 48 -4.63 -11.53 11.21
C VAL A 48 -4.62 -10.92 9.81
N ALA A 49 -5.41 -9.89 9.58
CA ALA A 49 -5.44 -9.20 8.29
C ALA A 49 -4.08 -8.59 7.94
N LEU A 50 -3.42 -7.99 8.92
CA LEU A 50 -2.08 -7.41 8.72
C LEU A 50 -1.03 -8.47 8.38
N ALA A 51 -1.12 -9.65 8.98
CA ALA A 51 -0.18 -10.75 8.71
C ALA A 51 -0.41 -11.37 7.34
N ASP A 52 -1.66 -11.44 6.89
CA ASP A 52 -2.01 -12.06 5.61
C ASP A 52 -1.61 -11.20 4.40
N GLY A 53 -1.54 -9.89 4.56
CA GLY A 53 -1.34 -9.00 3.44
C GLY A 53 -2.63 -8.77 2.67
N SER A 54 -2.52 -8.22 1.46
CA SER A 54 -3.70 -7.92 0.66
C SER A 54 -3.39 -7.88 -0.83
N ALA A 55 -4.40 -8.19 -1.64
CA ALA A 55 -4.35 -7.99 -3.09
C ALA A 55 -5.04 -6.66 -3.39
N LEU A 56 -4.26 -5.69 -3.87
CA LEU A 56 -4.71 -4.32 -4.09
C LEU A 56 -5.02 -4.08 -5.57
N ILE A 57 -6.18 -3.51 -5.84
CA ILE A 57 -6.59 -3.20 -7.21
C ILE A 57 -5.66 -2.14 -7.80
N THR A 58 -5.19 -2.38 -9.03
CA THR A 58 -4.35 -1.44 -9.75
C THR A 58 -4.54 -1.59 -11.26
N GLU A 59 -4.50 -0.45 -11.96
CA GLU A 59 -4.57 -0.43 -13.43
C GLU A 59 -3.20 -0.54 -14.09
N ILE A 60 -2.13 -0.37 -13.32
CA ILE A 60 -0.77 -0.31 -13.86
C ILE A 60 0.03 -1.59 -13.65
N GLY A 61 -0.59 -2.63 -13.10
CA GLY A 61 0.03 -3.94 -12.96
C GLY A 61 0.00 -4.74 -14.26
N SER A 62 0.54 -5.97 -14.19
CA SER A 62 0.67 -6.85 -15.36
C SER A 62 -0.66 -7.21 -16.03
N TYR A 63 -1.75 -7.16 -15.29
CA TYR A 63 -3.07 -7.54 -15.79
C TYR A 63 -3.94 -6.33 -16.15
N GLY A 64 -3.39 -5.12 -16.11
CA GLY A 64 -4.10 -3.91 -16.49
C GLY A 64 -5.31 -3.61 -15.62
N ALA A 65 -6.32 -2.95 -16.19
CA ALA A 65 -7.55 -2.61 -15.49
C ALA A 65 -8.25 -3.87 -14.98
N GLY A 66 -8.63 -3.87 -13.70
CA GLY A 66 -9.25 -5.03 -13.06
C GLY A 66 -8.27 -5.99 -12.43
N GLY A 67 -6.97 -5.83 -12.68
CA GLY A 67 -5.94 -6.64 -12.04
C GLY A 67 -5.64 -6.20 -10.63
N ARG A 68 -4.87 -7.02 -9.92
CA ARG A 68 -4.47 -6.76 -8.53
C ARG A 68 -2.99 -7.03 -8.35
N ALA A 69 -2.40 -6.30 -7.40
CA ALA A 69 -1.02 -6.54 -6.96
C ALA A 69 -1.05 -7.03 -5.53
N GLU A 70 -0.40 -8.15 -5.25
CA GLU A 70 -0.35 -8.69 -3.91
C GLU A 70 0.83 -8.12 -3.14
N TYR A 71 0.56 -7.65 -1.92
CA TYR A 71 1.55 -7.12 -1.00
C TYR A 71 1.38 -7.76 0.36
N GLY A 72 2.48 -7.94 1.07
CA GLY A 72 2.43 -8.50 2.41
C GLY A 72 3.65 -8.14 3.23
N PRO A 73 3.56 -8.34 4.56
CA PRO A 73 4.59 -7.86 5.48
C PRO A 73 5.94 -8.53 5.25
N ARG A 74 6.98 -7.71 5.35
CA ARG A 74 8.37 -8.19 5.36
C ARG A 74 8.66 -8.80 6.72
N SER A 75 9.37 -9.93 6.76
CA SER A 75 9.58 -10.67 8.01
C SER A 75 10.26 -9.89 9.12
N ASN A 76 11.25 -9.07 8.80
CA ASN A 76 12.01 -8.29 9.80
C ASN A 76 11.51 -6.87 9.99
N GLU A 77 10.66 -6.37 9.07
CA GLU A 77 10.15 -5.01 9.10
C GLU A 77 8.67 -5.02 8.68
N PRO A 78 7.77 -5.47 9.56
CA PRO A 78 6.37 -5.75 9.16
C PRO A 78 5.58 -4.52 8.73
N TYR A 79 6.07 -3.31 9.01
CA TYR A 79 5.44 -2.09 8.50
C TYR A 79 5.76 -1.85 7.01
N LYS A 80 6.73 -2.57 6.44
CA LYS A 80 7.01 -2.57 5.01
C LYS A 80 6.36 -3.80 4.39
N TRP A 81 5.57 -3.59 3.37
CA TRP A 81 4.88 -4.65 2.65
C TRP A 81 5.51 -4.82 1.27
N ASP A 82 6.15 -5.95 1.07
CA ASP A 82 6.80 -6.27 -0.20
C ASP A 82 5.79 -6.79 -1.21
N TRP A 83 5.99 -6.41 -2.47
CA TRP A 83 5.22 -6.95 -3.59
C TRP A 83 5.50 -8.44 -3.75
N ARG A 84 4.41 -9.22 -3.89
CA ARG A 84 4.47 -10.68 -4.00
C ARG A 84 4.03 -11.18 -5.36
N GLY A 85 3.63 -10.30 -6.27
CA GLY A 85 3.22 -10.64 -7.62
C GLY A 85 1.88 -10.02 -7.97
N ASP A 86 1.55 -10.07 -9.26
CA ASP A 86 0.28 -9.56 -9.77
C ASP A 86 -0.67 -10.72 -10.05
N THR A 87 -1.98 -10.46 -9.89
CA THR A 87 -3.04 -11.43 -10.20
C THR A 87 -4.12 -10.77 -11.05
N PRO A 88 -4.86 -11.56 -11.83
CA PRO A 88 -5.98 -11.03 -12.60
C PRO A 88 -7.14 -10.57 -11.74
#